data_08480f1df7e366a62b58de4256758779
#
_entry.id   08480f1df7e366a62b58de4256758779
#
_cell.length_a   1.000
_cell.length_b   1.000
_cell.length_c   1.000
_cell.angle_alpha   90.00
_cell.angle_beta   90.00
_cell.angle_gamma   90.00
#
_symmetry.space_group_name_H-M   'P 1'
#
loop_
_entity.id
_entity.type
_entity.pdbx_description
1 polymer ?
#
loop_
_entity_poly.entity_id
_entity_poly.type
_entity_poly.pdbx_seq_one_letter_code
_entity_poly.pdbx_strand_id
1 'polypeptide(L)' 'MKCLKCGVDAVKSTTTDVFDLGSCVIVIRNIPCYKCTECAEIIYTGKIIRELERIVEQTKKTLTEVAVIDFTKIAA' A
#
# COMPACT_ATOMS: atom_id res chain seq x y z
N MET A 1 12.25 -11.83 3.64
CA MET A 1 12.67 -10.41 3.85
C MET A 1 12.78 -10.14 5.33
N LYS A 2 13.79 -9.42 5.74
CA LYS A 2 13.99 -9.10 7.16
C LYS A 2 13.60 -7.68 7.48
N CYS A 3 13.01 -7.50 8.66
CA CYS A 3 12.71 -6.18 9.17
C CYS A 3 14.01 -5.43 9.50
N LEU A 4 14.15 -4.20 9.01
CA LEU A 4 15.36 -3.40 9.24
C LEU A 4 15.48 -2.93 10.69
N LYS A 5 14.36 -2.85 11.42
CA LYS A 5 14.36 -2.40 12.82
C LYS A 5 14.75 -3.49 13.81
N CYS A 6 14.18 -4.68 13.66
CA CYS A 6 14.41 -5.75 14.64
C CYS A 6 15.15 -6.96 14.10
N GLY A 7 15.47 -7.00 12.82
CA GLY A 7 16.20 -8.11 12.22
C GLY A 7 15.44 -9.42 12.14
N VAL A 8 14.17 -9.44 12.53
CA VAL A 8 13.31 -10.62 12.47
C VAL A 8 12.75 -10.78 11.06
N ASP A 9 12.53 -12.01 10.64
CA ASP A 9 11.95 -12.27 9.32
C ASP A 9 10.52 -11.73 9.24
N ALA A 10 10.25 -10.93 8.20
CA ALA A 10 8.92 -10.46 7.90
C ALA A 10 8.18 -11.50 7.07
N VAL A 11 6.87 -11.63 7.31
CA VAL A 11 6.03 -12.60 6.62
C VAL A 11 5.13 -11.91 5.60
N LYS A 12 4.76 -12.63 4.54
CA LYS A 12 3.83 -12.12 3.53
C LYS A 12 2.47 -11.86 4.15
N SER A 13 1.89 -10.71 3.83
CA SER A 13 0.60 -10.29 4.34
C SER A 13 -0.05 -9.32 3.38
N THR A 14 -1.19 -8.78 3.76
CA THR A 14 -1.86 -7.68 3.05
C THR A 14 -2.21 -6.59 4.04
N THR A 15 -2.33 -5.38 3.53
CA THR A 15 -2.68 -4.22 4.36
C THR A 15 -3.55 -3.24 3.58
N THR A 16 -4.11 -2.28 4.29
CA THR A 16 -4.86 -1.16 3.72
C THR A 16 -4.10 0.11 4.05
N ASP A 17 -3.93 0.97 3.06
CA ASP A 17 -3.25 2.25 3.24
C ASP A 17 -4.15 3.39 2.79
N VAL A 18 -3.97 4.56 3.41
CA VAL A 18 -4.76 5.75 3.13
C VAL A 18 -3.82 6.85 2.67
N PHE A 19 -4.12 7.42 1.50
CA PHE A 19 -3.34 8.51 0.91
C PHE A 19 -4.19 9.77 0.91
N ASP A 20 -3.88 10.70 1.79
CA ASP A 20 -4.55 11.99 1.86
C ASP A 20 -3.77 13.00 1.02
N LEU A 21 -4.36 13.40 -0.10
CA LEU A 21 -3.72 14.32 -1.05
C LEU A 21 -4.21 15.78 -0.87
N GLY A 22 -4.97 16.04 0.18
CA GLY A 22 -5.54 17.37 0.42
C GLY A 22 -6.84 17.60 -0.35
N SER A 23 -6.82 17.40 -1.66
CA SER A 23 -8.01 17.54 -2.51
C SER A 23 -8.84 16.26 -2.59
N CYS A 24 -8.25 15.12 -2.29
CA CYS A 24 -8.94 13.85 -2.27
C CYS A 24 -8.25 12.87 -1.32
N VAL A 25 -8.97 11.84 -0.92
CA VAL A 25 -8.46 10.77 -0.07
C VAL A 25 -8.63 9.46 -0.83
N ILE A 26 -7.56 8.69 -0.92
CA ILE A 26 -7.55 7.41 -1.61
C ILE A 26 -7.26 6.31 -0.60
N VAL A 27 -8.17 5.34 -0.49
CA VAL A 27 -7.99 4.15 0.36
C VAL A 27 -7.71 2.98 -0.56
N ILE A 28 -6.55 2.34 -0.40
CA ILE A 28 -6.18 1.18 -1.19
C ILE A 28 -6.13 -0.03 -0.26
N ARG A 29 -6.93 -1.05 -0.58
CA ARG A 29 -7.10 -2.26 0.21
C ARG A 29 -6.37 -3.44 -0.44
N ASN A 30 -6.07 -4.44 0.38
CA ASN A 30 -5.45 -5.69 -0.05
C ASN A 30 -4.11 -5.49 -0.75
N ILE A 31 -3.29 -4.57 -0.24
CA ILE A 31 -1.96 -4.30 -0.76
C ILE A 31 -1.03 -5.41 -0.30
N PRO A 32 -0.36 -6.14 -1.21
CA PRO A 32 0.63 -7.14 -0.81
C PRO A 32 1.80 -6.47 -0.08
N CYS A 33 2.17 -7.01 1.06
CA CYS A 33 3.26 -6.47 1.86
C CYS A 33 3.93 -7.57 2.66
N TYR A 34 4.97 -7.16 3.40
CA TYR A 34 5.58 -8.00 4.42
C TYR A 34 5.38 -7.32 5.76
N LYS A 35 5.00 -8.10 6.77
CA LYS A 35 4.82 -7.62 8.14
C LYS A 35 5.84 -8.26 9.05
N CYS A 36 6.51 -7.44 9.86
CA CYS A 36 7.36 -7.94 10.92
C CYS A 36 6.50 -8.53 12.04
N THR A 37 6.85 -9.72 12.51
CA THR A 37 6.09 -10.41 13.56
C THR A 37 6.31 -9.81 14.95
N GLU A 38 7.38 -9.02 15.12
CA GLU A 38 7.73 -8.44 16.41
C GLU A 38 7.23 -7.00 16.58
N CYS A 39 7.49 -6.14 15.60
CA CYS A 39 7.16 -4.71 15.72
C CYS A 39 5.98 -4.27 14.83
N ALA A 40 5.37 -5.20 14.11
CA ALA A 40 4.25 -4.93 13.20
C ALA A 40 4.58 -3.92 12.10
N GLU A 41 5.85 -3.72 11.78
CA GLU A 41 6.28 -2.84 10.69
C GLU A 41 5.80 -3.36 9.35
N ILE A 42 5.29 -2.47 8.51
CA ILE A 42 4.82 -2.80 7.17
C ILE A 42 5.94 -2.48 6.18
N ILE A 43 6.29 -3.47 5.35
CA ILE A 43 7.36 -3.33 4.36
C ILE A 43 6.77 -3.58 2.98
N TYR A 44 6.93 -2.61 2.08
CA TYR A 44 6.56 -2.76 0.67
C TYR A 44 7.82 -3.02 -0.15
N THR A 45 7.71 -3.91 -1.14
CA THR A 45 8.77 -4.07 -2.13
C THR A 45 8.75 -2.89 -3.10
N GLY A 46 9.85 -2.66 -3.82
CA GLY A 46 9.92 -1.58 -4.81
C GLY A 46 8.85 -1.69 -5.89
N LYS A 47 8.51 -2.92 -6.30
CA LYS A 47 7.45 -3.17 -7.27
C LYS A 47 6.10 -2.69 -6.75
N ILE A 48 5.78 -2.98 -5.50
CA ILE A 48 4.53 -2.56 -4.88
C ILE A 48 4.47 -1.04 -4.73
N ILE A 49 5.57 -0.42 -4.33
CA ILE A 49 5.63 1.04 -4.21
C ILE A 49 5.33 1.70 -5.55
N ARG A 50 5.92 1.22 -6.64
CA ARG A 50 5.66 1.75 -7.98
C ARG A 50 4.20 1.60 -8.40
N GLU A 51 3.58 0.46 -8.10
CA GLU A 51 2.17 0.25 -8.40
C GLU A 51 1.26 1.18 -7.60
N LEU A 52 1.58 1.39 -6.32
CA LEU A 52 0.82 2.32 -5.48
C LEU A 52 0.90 3.74 -6.04
N GLU A 53 2.09 4.19 -6.43
CA GLU A 53 2.28 5.51 -7.03
C GLU A 53 1.46 5.66 -8.32
N ARG A 54 1.46 4.63 -9.17
CA ARG A 54 0.69 4.63 -10.41
C ARG A 54 -0.80 4.72 -10.15
N ILE A 55 -1.31 3.96 -9.19
CA ILE A 55 -2.72 3.96 -8.82
C ILE A 55 -3.13 5.34 -8.29
N VAL A 56 -2.33 5.92 -7.41
CA VAL A 56 -2.59 7.25 -6.84
C VAL A 56 -2.62 8.31 -7.95
N GLU A 57 -1.65 8.28 -8.87
CA GLU A 57 -1.60 9.25 -9.97
C GLU A 57 -2.81 9.14 -10.90
N GLN A 58 -3.25 7.93 -11.22
CA GLN A 58 -4.42 7.73 -12.07
C GLN A 58 -5.70 8.15 -11.37
N THR A 59 -5.84 7.83 -10.09
CA THR A 59 -7.03 8.15 -9.31
C THR A 59 -7.18 9.65 -9.08
N LYS A 60 -6.08 10.36 -8.89
CA LYS A 60 -6.09 11.83 -8.78
C LYS A 60 -6.79 12.52 -9.94
N LYS A 61 -6.71 11.93 -11.13
CA LYS A 61 -7.27 12.53 -12.35
C LYS A 61 -8.78 12.37 -12.46
N THR A 62 -9.40 11.57 -11.60
CA THR A 62 -10.84 11.29 -11.70
C THR A 62 -11.73 12.28 -10.96
N LEU A 63 -11.14 13.27 -10.29
CA LEU A 63 -11.87 14.32 -9.56
C LEU A 63 -12.80 13.77 -8.47
N THR A 64 -12.47 12.64 -7.90
CA THR A 64 -13.24 12.01 -6.83
C THR A 64 -12.73 12.48 -5.47
N GLU A 65 -13.64 12.84 -4.57
CA GLU A 65 -13.26 13.26 -3.22
C GLU A 65 -12.69 12.13 -2.38
N VAL A 66 -13.35 10.98 -2.43
CA VAL A 66 -12.92 9.77 -1.72
C VAL A 66 -12.98 8.59 -2.68
N ALA A 67 -11.90 7.85 -2.79
CA ALA A 67 -11.84 6.64 -3.61
C ALA A 67 -11.41 5.45 -2.74
N VAL A 68 -12.12 4.33 -2.86
CA VAL A 68 -11.74 3.07 -2.24
C VAL A 68 -11.41 2.09 -3.35
N ILE A 69 -10.18 1.59 -3.33
CA ILE A 69 -9.63 0.77 -4.42
C ILE A 69 -9.13 -0.55 -3.85
N ASP A 70 -9.45 -1.65 -4.53
CA ASP A 70 -8.87 -2.95 -4.22
C ASP A 70 -7.65 -3.17 -5.12
N PHE A 71 -6.47 -3.26 -4.51
CA PHE A 71 -5.20 -3.42 -5.23
C PHE A 71 -5.22 -4.64 -6.16
N THR A 72 -5.82 -5.74 -5.71
CA THR A 72 -5.84 -6.99 -6.48
C THR A 72 -6.64 -6.88 -7.77
N LYS A 73 -7.59 -5.96 -7.84
CA LYS A 73 -8.42 -5.76 -9.03
C LYS A 73 -7.79 -4.84 -10.06
N ILE A 74 -6.86 -3.99 -9.65
CA ILE A 74 -6.22 -3.01 -10.53
C ILE A 74 -4.85 -3.48 -11.00
N ALA A 75 -4.07 -4.06 -10.10
CA ALA A 75 -2.69 -4.47 -10.36
C ALA A 75 -2.56 -5.94 -10.74
N ALA A 76 -3.64 -6.57 -11.12
CA ALA A 76 -3.65 -7.99 -11.49
C ALA A 76 -2.84 -8.23 -12.78
#